data_9e8ec61de544a10b69fa1f00f2f082a9
#
_entry.id   9e8ec61de544a10b69fa1f00f2f082a9
#
_cell.length_a   1.000
_cell.length_b   1.000
_cell.length_c   1.000
_cell.angle_alpha   90.00
_cell.angle_beta   90.00
_cell.angle_gamma   90.00
#
_symmetry.space_group_name_H-M   'P 1'
#
loop_
_entity.id
_entity.type
_entity.pdbx_description
1 polymer ?
#
loop_
_entity_poly.entity_id
_entity_poly.type
_entity_poly.pdbx_seq_one_letter_code
_entity_poly.pdbx_strand_id
1 'polypeptide(L)'
;MTKITTATPSRLVVTIGLCFMVALMEGLDLQAAGIAAVGMAQAFALDKMQMGWIFSAGILGLLPGALVGGMLADRHGRKRILLGSVLLFGLFSLATALAWSFPTLLLARLLTGVGLGAALPNLIALTSEAAGSRFRGRAVSLMYCGVPIGAALAAALGFSGLAAAWQIIFWIGGVVPQLLIPLLMRWLPESQAFQRAEASVPLRTLFAPGQAAATLLLWLGYFFTLLVVYMLINWLPMLLVG
;
A
#
# COMPACT_ATOMS: atom_id res chain seq x y z
N MET A 1 -15.52 -29.15 -19.67
CA MET A 1 -14.10 -28.71 -19.71
C MET A 1 -14.07 -27.26 -20.20
N THR A 2 -14.12 -26.31 -19.29
CA THR A 2 -14.09 -24.86 -19.61
C THR A 2 -12.64 -24.48 -19.91
N LYS A 3 -12.35 -24.02 -21.14
CA LYS A 3 -11.05 -23.51 -21.54
C LYS A 3 -10.64 -22.38 -20.57
N ILE A 4 -9.64 -22.63 -19.74
CA ILE A 4 -8.95 -21.58 -18.97
C ILE A 4 -8.24 -20.73 -20.03
N THR A 5 -8.81 -19.59 -20.36
CA THR A 5 -8.18 -18.61 -21.24
C THR A 5 -7.03 -17.98 -20.44
N THR A 6 -5.85 -18.59 -20.56
CA THR A 6 -4.62 -17.97 -20.07
C THR A 6 -4.47 -16.62 -20.77
N ALA A 7 -4.27 -15.56 -20.01
CA ALA A 7 -3.99 -14.24 -20.57
C ALA A 7 -2.84 -14.36 -21.57
N THR A 8 -2.93 -13.67 -22.70
CA THR A 8 -1.82 -13.60 -23.64
C THR A 8 -0.56 -13.11 -22.92
N PRO A 9 0.65 -13.61 -23.21
CA PRO A 9 1.89 -13.25 -22.51
C PRO A 9 2.07 -11.73 -22.35
N SER A 10 1.69 -10.96 -23.37
CA SER A 10 1.74 -9.50 -23.33
C SER A 10 0.80 -8.88 -22.27
N ARG A 11 -0.41 -9.41 -22.11
CA ARG A 11 -1.34 -8.93 -21.08
C ARG A 11 -0.86 -9.24 -19.66
N LEU A 12 -0.25 -10.42 -19.47
CA LEU A 12 0.34 -10.79 -18.19
C LEU A 12 1.45 -9.83 -17.77
N VAL A 13 2.39 -9.55 -18.68
CA VAL A 13 3.50 -8.61 -18.41
C VAL A 13 2.98 -7.22 -18.08
N VAL A 14 1.99 -6.72 -18.82
CA VAL A 14 1.38 -5.40 -18.56
C VAL A 14 0.70 -5.39 -17.19
N THR A 15 -0.06 -6.43 -16.84
CA THR A 15 -0.73 -6.51 -15.53
C THR A 15 0.30 -6.51 -14.39
N ILE A 16 1.33 -7.36 -14.46
CA ILE A 16 2.38 -7.41 -13.45
C ILE A 16 3.11 -6.07 -13.36
N GLY A 17 3.47 -5.46 -14.49
CA GLY A 17 4.16 -4.18 -14.54
C GLY A 17 3.36 -3.04 -13.91
N LEU A 18 2.06 -2.94 -14.21
CA LEU A 18 1.18 -1.94 -13.62
C LEU A 18 1.00 -2.15 -12.11
N CYS A 19 0.79 -3.40 -11.68
CA CYS A 19 0.68 -3.72 -10.27
C CYS A 19 2.00 -3.48 -9.53
N PHE A 20 3.14 -3.77 -10.16
CA PHE A 20 4.48 -3.44 -9.65
C PHE A 20 4.65 -1.93 -9.44
N MET A 21 4.23 -1.10 -10.40
CA MET A 21 4.33 0.35 -10.28
C MET A 21 3.48 0.89 -9.12
N VAL A 22 2.29 0.35 -8.89
CA VAL A 22 1.47 0.72 -7.73
C VAL A 22 2.15 0.26 -6.43
N ALA A 23 2.68 -0.97 -6.37
CA ALA A 23 3.42 -1.47 -5.21
C ALA A 23 4.70 -0.65 -4.93
N LEU A 24 5.37 -0.15 -5.99
CA LEU A 24 6.51 0.76 -5.86
C LEU A 24 6.12 2.09 -5.22
N MET A 25 4.99 2.66 -5.62
CA MET A 25 4.46 3.89 -5.00
C MET A 25 4.03 3.66 -3.55
N GLU A 26 3.47 2.50 -3.23
CA GLU A 26 3.16 2.09 -1.86
C GLU A 26 4.43 2.06 -0.99
N GLY A 27 5.49 1.40 -1.47
CA GLY A 27 6.77 1.33 -0.76
C GLY A 27 7.42 2.70 -0.56
N LEU A 28 7.33 3.58 -1.56
CA LEU A 28 7.81 4.95 -1.48
C LEU A 28 7.06 5.73 -0.37
N ASP A 29 5.72 5.64 -0.34
CA ASP A 29 4.93 6.38 0.65
C ASP A 29 5.10 5.84 2.08
N LEU A 30 5.23 4.51 2.24
CA LEU A 30 5.50 3.89 3.54
C LEU A 30 6.81 4.42 4.17
N GLN A 31 7.85 4.66 3.35
CA GLN A 31 9.14 5.19 3.79
C GLN A 31 9.14 6.72 3.90
N ALA A 32 8.26 7.40 3.17
CA ALA A 32 8.22 8.86 3.06
C ALA A 32 8.11 9.56 4.42
N ALA A 33 7.27 9.04 5.31
CA ALA A 33 7.07 9.65 6.63
C ALA A 33 8.34 9.64 7.49
N GLY A 34 9.10 8.54 7.47
CA GLY A 34 10.37 8.43 8.20
C GLY A 34 11.45 9.38 7.65
N ILE A 35 11.54 9.50 6.32
CA ILE A 35 12.50 10.40 5.66
C ILE A 35 12.13 11.86 5.87
N ALA A 36 10.84 12.19 5.79
CA ALA A 36 10.33 13.55 5.99
C ALA A 36 10.25 13.97 7.47
N ALA A 37 10.53 13.06 8.42
CA ALA A 37 10.28 13.24 9.84
C ALA A 37 10.92 14.51 10.41
N VAL A 38 12.21 14.73 10.14
CA VAL A 38 12.94 15.91 10.64
C VAL A 38 12.36 17.21 10.08
N GLY A 39 12.08 17.24 8.78
CA GLY A 39 11.47 18.41 8.14
C GLY A 39 10.06 18.71 8.65
N MET A 40 9.22 17.68 8.86
CA MET A 40 7.89 17.83 9.44
C MET A 40 7.96 18.32 10.90
N ALA A 41 8.86 17.75 11.70
CA ALA A 41 9.05 18.15 13.09
C ALA A 41 9.45 19.64 13.20
N GLN A 42 10.34 20.10 12.33
CA GLN A 42 10.76 21.51 12.28
C GLN A 42 9.64 22.43 11.78
N ALA A 43 8.96 22.04 10.69
CA ALA A 43 7.93 22.89 10.06
C ALA A 43 6.71 23.15 10.96
N PHE A 44 6.34 22.15 11.79
CA PHE A 44 5.15 22.23 12.67
C PHE A 44 5.51 22.32 14.16
N ALA A 45 6.80 22.45 14.52
CA ALA A 45 7.30 22.45 15.90
C ALA A 45 6.79 21.23 16.71
N LEU A 46 6.84 20.04 16.09
CA LEU A 46 6.29 18.82 16.67
C LEU A 46 7.24 18.21 17.70
N ASP A 47 6.68 17.73 18.79
CA ASP A 47 7.39 16.91 19.75
C ASP A 47 7.48 15.43 19.29
N LYS A 48 8.27 14.62 20.03
CA LYS A 48 8.46 13.18 19.71
C LYS A 48 7.15 12.38 19.78
N MET A 49 6.24 12.77 20.68
CA MET A 49 4.96 12.11 20.84
C MET A 49 4.04 12.39 19.63
N GLN A 50 3.98 13.64 19.18
CA GLN A 50 3.22 14.05 18.00
C GLN A 50 3.75 13.37 16.73
N MET A 51 5.07 13.25 16.59
CA MET A 51 5.68 12.47 15.50
C MET A 51 5.28 10.99 15.55
N GLY A 52 5.24 10.39 16.74
CA GLY A 52 4.73 9.04 16.95
C GLY A 52 3.28 8.88 16.49
N TRP A 53 2.42 9.87 16.75
CA TRP A 53 1.05 9.86 16.25
C TRP A 53 0.96 9.91 14.73
N ILE A 54 1.80 10.72 14.06
CA ILE A 54 1.84 10.80 12.59
C ILE A 54 2.24 9.47 11.96
N PHE A 55 3.29 8.81 12.50
CA PHE A 55 3.69 7.49 12.03
C PHE A 55 2.61 6.43 12.26
N SER A 56 2.02 6.44 13.47
CA SER A 56 0.96 5.51 13.83
C SER A 56 -0.30 5.71 13.00
N ALA A 57 -0.68 6.93 12.67
CA ALA A 57 -1.88 7.22 11.89
C ALA A 57 -1.85 6.54 10.51
N GLY A 58 -0.72 6.61 9.80
CA GLY A 58 -0.57 5.91 8.53
C GLY A 58 -0.73 4.39 8.66
N ILE A 59 -0.11 3.80 9.68
CA ILE A 59 -0.19 2.35 9.94
C ILE A 59 -1.59 1.95 10.40
N LEU A 60 -2.22 2.74 11.28
CA LEU A 60 -3.59 2.49 11.76
C LEU A 60 -4.61 2.54 10.62
N GLY A 61 -4.37 3.38 9.60
CA GLY A 61 -5.19 3.42 8.40
C GLY A 61 -5.13 2.15 7.55
N LEU A 62 -4.00 1.43 7.55
CA LEU A 62 -3.83 0.21 6.75
C LEU A 62 -4.86 -0.87 7.10
N LEU A 63 -5.16 -1.05 8.39
CA LEU A 63 -6.06 -2.12 8.84
C LEU A 63 -7.50 -1.94 8.34
N PRO A 64 -8.20 -0.83 8.61
CA PRO A 64 -9.54 -0.61 8.05
C PRO A 64 -9.52 -0.56 6.52
N GLY A 65 -8.46 -0.01 5.91
CA GLY A 65 -8.27 -0.02 4.46
C GLY A 65 -8.27 -1.43 3.88
N ALA A 66 -7.48 -2.34 4.44
CA ALA A 66 -7.39 -3.72 3.96
C ALA A 66 -8.70 -4.48 4.14
N LEU A 67 -9.35 -4.34 5.32
CA LEU A 67 -10.62 -5.02 5.61
C LEU A 67 -11.75 -4.52 4.71
N VAL A 68 -11.98 -3.19 4.70
CA VAL A 68 -13.06 -2.59 3.92
C VAL A 68 -12.77 -2.71 2.43
N GLY A 69 -11.52 -2.47 2.02
CA GLY A 69 -11.10 -2.59 0.63
C GLY A 69 -11.28 -4.01 0.08
N GLY A 70 -10.93 -5.04 0.86
CA GLY A 70 -11.16 -6.44 0.50
C GLY A 70 -12.65 -6.76 0.34
N MET A 71 -13.47 -6.39 1.34
CA MET A 71 -14.93 -6.61 1.31
C MET A 71 -15.62 -5.88 0.14
N LEU A 72 -15.20 -4.65 -0.13
CA LEU A 72 -15.74 -3.87 -1.25
C LEU A 72 -15.29 -4.44 -2.60
N ALA A 73 -14.07 -4.97 -2.68
CA ALA A 73 -13.53 -5.57 -3.90
C ALA A 73 -14.30 -6.83 -4.32
N ASP A 74 -14.71 -7.65 -3.35
CA ASP A 74 -15.55 -8.83 -3.61
C ASP A 74 -16.95 -8.45 -4.13
N ARG A 75 -17.46 -7.25 -3.77
CA ARG A 75 -18.80 -6.77 -4.19
C ARG A 75 -18.79 -5.93 -5.46
N HIS A 76 -17.77 -5.09 -5.65
CA HIS A 76 -17.75 -4.08 -6.72
C HIS A 76 -16.67 -4.33 -7.78
N GLY A 77 -15.83 -5.34 -7.60
CA GLY A 77 -14.71 -5.66 -8.48
C GLY A 77 -13.37 -5.14 -7.97
N ARG A 78 -12.35 -5.98 -8.13
CA ARG A 78 -11.00 -5.71 -7.60
C ARG A 78 -10.30 -4.56 -8.29
N LYS A 79 -10.48 -4.44 -9.62
CA LYS A 79 -9.93 -3.32 -10.38
C LYS A 79 -10.50 -1.98 -9.92
N ARG A 80 -11.83 -1.90 -9.73
CA ARG A 80 -12.49 -0.66 -9.31
C ARG A 80 -12.02 -0.19 -7.94
N ILE A 81 -11.91 -1.13 -7.01
CA ILE A 81 -11.43 -0.82 -5.65
C ILE A 81 -9.96 -0.45 -5.66
N LEU A 82 -9.12 -1.12 -6.45
CA LEU A 82 -7.72 -0.73 -6.62
C LEU A 82 -7.59 0.70 -7.17
N LEU A 83 -8.37 1.07 -8.19
CA LEU A 83 -8.38 2.44 -8.72
C LEU A 83 -8.79 3.46 -7.65
N GLY A 84 -9.85 3.17 -6.89
CA GLY A 84 -10.27 4.00 -5.75
C GLY A 84 -9.21 4.12 -4.67
N SER A 85 -8.48 3.04 -4.39
CA SER A 85 -7.38 3.00 -3.42
C SER A 85 -6.20 3.85 -3.87
N VAL A 86 -5.80 3.74 -5.15
CA VAL A 86 -4.72 4.55 -5.75
C VAL A 86 -5.10 6.04 -5.76
N LEU A 87 -6.34 6.35 -6.11
CA LEU A 87 -6.86 7.72 -6.05
C LEU A 87 -6.80 8.26 -4.61
N LEU A 88 -7.27 7.47 -3.65
CA LEU A 88 -7.34 7.86 -2.25
C LEU A 88 -5.94 8.13 -1.68
N PHE A 89 -5.03 7.16 -1.74
CA PHE A 89 -3.71 7.37 -1.15
C PHE A 89 -2.91 8.47 -1.89
N GLY A 90 -3.04 8.59 -3.21
CA GLY A 90 -2.40 9.65 -3.95
C GLY A 90 -2.92 11.04 -3.58
N LEU A 91 -4.24 11.23 -3.45
CA LEU A 91 -4.84 12.50 -3.02
C LEU A 91 -4.40 12.88 -1.60
N PHE A 92 -4.38 11.92 -0.67
CA PHE A 92 -4.02 12.22 0.71
C PHE A 92 -2.50 12.28 0.93
N SER A 93 -1.68 11.72 0.04
CA SER A 93 -0.25 12.03 -0.03
C SER A 93 -0.05 13.49 -0.46
N LEU A 94 -0.78 14.01 -1.47
CA LEU A 94 -0.76 15.44 -1.81
C LEU A 94 -1.28 16.30 -0.65
N ALA A 95 -2.35 15.90 0.01
CA ALA A 95 -2.86 16.61 1.19
C ALA A 95 -1.83 16.64 2.32
N THR A 96 -1.00 15.61 2.48
CA THR A 96 0.13 15.59 3.41
C THR A 96 1.16 16.66 3.05
N ALA A 97 1.52 16.80 1.76
CA ALA A 97 2.43 17.84 1.29
C ALA A 97 1.89 19.28 1.50
N LEU A 98 0.58 19.42 1.46
CA LEU A 98 -0.14 20.70 1.62
C LEU A 98 -0.64 20.96 3.04
N ALA A 99 -0.33 20.08 3.99
CA ALA A 99 -0.79 20.23 5.37
C ALA A 99 -0.28 21.55 5.99
N TRP A 100 -1.16 22.19 6.78
CA TRP A 100 -0.86 23.48 7.44
C TRP A 100 -0.90 23.39 8.97
N SER A 101 -1.25 22.22 9.51
CA SER A 101 -1.34 21.99 10.96
C SER A 101 -1.16 20.51 11.29
N PHE A 102 -0.83 20.21 12.55
CA PHE A 102 -0.72 18.85 13.04
C PHE A 102 -1.99 17.99 12.81
N PRO A 103 -3.22 18.47 13.09
CA PRO A 103 -4.42 17.69 12.85
C PRO A 103 -4.65 17.36 11.38
N THR A 104 -4.37 18.31 10.47
CA THR A 104 -4.52 18.07 9.01
C THR A 104 -3.50 17.06 8.50
N LEU A 105 -2.27 17.15 9.01
CA LEU A 105 -1.22 16.19 8.71
C LEU A 105 -1.58 14.78 9.20
N LEU A 106 -2.08 14.67 10.43
CA LEU A 106 -2.51 13.40 11.03
C LEU A 106 -3.65 12.75 10.24
N LEU A 107 -4.67 13.54 9.90
CA LEU A 107 -5.81 13.06 9.10
C LEU A 107 -5.37 12.62 7.69
N ALA A 108 -4.52 13.42 7.04
CA ALA A 108 -4.00 13.09 5.72
C ALA A 108 -3.22 11.76 5.76
N ARG A 109 -2.36 11.54 6.74
CA ARG A 109 -1.62 10.28 6.91
C ARG A 109 -2.53 9.09 7.19
N LEU A 110 -3.56 9.26 8.03
CA LEU A 110 -4.55 8.21 8.29
C LEU A 110 -5.26 7.77 7.00
N LEU A 111 -5.74 8.74 6.21
CA LEU A 111 -6.48 8.46 4.98
C LEU A 111 -5.57 7.94 3.85
N THR A 112 -4.30 8.38 3.80
CA THR A 112 -3.28 7.74 2.95
C THR A 112 -3.15 6.26 3.32
N GLY A 113 -3.04 5.95 4.62
CA GLY A 113 -2.97 4.57 5.10
C GLY A 113 -4.19 3.73 4.72
N VAL A 114 -5.40 4.28 4.79
CA VAL A 114 -6.62 3.59 4.34
C VAL A 114 -6.53 3.24 2.85
N GLY A 115 -6.06 4.16 2.01
CA GLY A 115 -5.86 3.91 0.59
C GLY A 115 -4.83 2.81 0.33
N LEU A 116 -3.65 2.89 0.96
CA LEU A 116 -2.58 1.89 0.83
C LEU A 116 -3.04 0.49 1.31
N GLY A 117 -3.71 0.44 2.48
CA GLY A 117 -4.25 -0.81 3.01
C GLY A 117 -5.24 -1.50 2.07
N ALA A 118 -6.07 -0.72 1.38
CA ALA A 118 -7.01 -1.26 0.40
C ALA A 118 -6.34 -1.70 -0.92
N ALA A 119 -5.18 -1.14 -1.27
CA ALA A 119 -4.50 -1.45 -2.53
C ALA A 119 -3.88 -2.84 -2.52
N LEU A 120 -3.09 -3.19 -1.50
CA LEU A 120 -2.24 -4.39 -1.48
C LEU A 120 -3.00 -5.72 -1.70
N PRO A 121 -4.10 -6.04 -1.01
CA PRO A 121 -4.82 -7.29 -1.24
C PRO A 121 -5.37 -7.38 -2.66
N ASN A 122 -5.77 -6.27 -3.25
CA ASN A 122 -6.26 -6.21 -4.63
C ASN A 122 -5.15 -6.39 -5.66
N LEU A 123 -3.94 -5.84 -5.41
CA LEU A 123 -2.75 -6.06 -6.23
C LEU A 123 -2.36 -7.54 -6.26
N ILE A 124 -2.30 -8.18 -5.09
CA ILE A 124 -1.97 -9.61 -4.95
C ILE A 124 -2.99 -10.45 -5.71
N ALA A 125 -4.27 -10.16 -5.53
CA ALA A 125 -5.34 -10.91 -6.17
C ALA A 125 -5.32 -10.79 -7.70
N LEU A 126 -5.29 -9.57 -8.24
CA LEU A 126 -5.25 -9.33 -9.68
C LEU A 126 -4.01 -9.93 -10.34
N THR A 127 -2.83 -9.78 -9.71
CA THR A 127 -1.58 -10.36 -10.21
C THR A 127 -1.62 -11.89 -10.20
N SER A 128 -2.10 -12.48 -9.11
CA SER A 128 -2.17 -13.95 -8.97
C SER A 128 -3.14 -14.58 -9.97
N GLU A 129 -4.28 -13.93 -10.21
CA GLU A 129 -5.29 -14.41 -11.16
C GLU A 129 -4.80 -14.29 -12.61
N ALA A 130 -4.13 -13.17 -12.96
CA ALA A 130 -3.57 -12.97 -14.29
C ALA A 130 -2.49 -14.01 -14.64
N ALA A 131 -1.69 -14.42 -13.63
CA ALA A 131 -0.60 -15.38 -13.81
C ALA A 131 -1.08 -16.85 -13.86
N GLY A 132 -2.28 -17.14 -13.37
CA GLY A 132 -2.79 -18.50 -13.26
C GLY A 132 -2.02 -19.36 -12.24
N SER A 133 -2.49 -20.59 -12.01
CA SER A 133 -2.01 -21.46 -10.93
C SER A 133 -0.50 -21.76 -10.98
N ARG A 134 0.06 -21.94 -12.18
CA ARG A 134 1.45 -22.35 -12.38
C ARG A 134 2.47 -21.24 -12.06
N PHE A 135 2.15 -19.98 -12.35
CA PHE A 135 3.08 -18.85 -12.22
C PHE A 135 2.68 -17.86 -11.12
N ARG A 136 1.60 -18.13 -10.37
CA ARG A 136 1.04 -17.26 -9.35
C ARG A 136 2.10 -16.73 -8.37
N GLY A 137 2.87 -17.63 -7.74
CA GLY A 137 3.86 -17.25 -6.73
C GLY A 137 4.94 -16.32 -7.32
N ARG A 138 5.49 -16.65 -8.49
CA ARG A 138 6.54 -15.85 -9.15
C ARG A 138 6.02 -14.46 -9.54
N ALA A 139 4.80 -14.38 -10.08
CA ALA A 139 4.19 -13.12 -10.49
C ALA A 139 3.94 -12.21 -9.29
N VAL A 140 3.40 -12.75 -8.20
CA VAL A 140 3.17 -11.99 -6.95
C VAL A 140 4.49 -11.56 -6.34
N SER A 141 5.51 -12.43 -6.28
CA SER A 141 6.83 -12.03 -5.77
C SER A 141 7.45 -10.92 -6.60
N LEU A 142 7.37 -11.02 -7.95
CA LEU A 142 7.89 -9.96 -8.84
C LEU A 142 7.16 -8.64 -8.63
N MET A 143 5.84 -8.67 -8.54
CA MET A 143 5.02 -7.49 -8.25
C MET A 143 5.41 -6.88 -6.89
N TYR A 144 5.55 -7.72 -5.86
CA TYR A 144 5.85 -7.27 -4.51
C TYR A 144 7.27 -6.70 -4.35
N CYS A 145 8.23 -7.04 -5.24
CA CYS A 145 9.54 -6.39 -5.29
C CYS A 145 9.44 -4.87 -5.53
N GLY A 146 8.31 -4.38 -6.03
CA GLY A 146 8.03 -2.94 -6.12
C GLY A 146 8.14 -2.23 -4.77
N VAL A 147 7.62 -2.83 -3.69
CA VAL A 147 7.62 -2.21 -2.35
C VAL A 147 9.04 -1.90 -1.85
N PRO A 148 9.99 -2.84 -1.75
CA PRO A 148 11.35 -2.53 -1.30
C PRO A 148 12.10 -1.61 -2.27
N ILE A 149 11.84 -1.69 -3.57
CA ILE A 149 12.43 -0.77 -4.56
C ILE A 149 11.90 0.65 -4.36
N GLY A 150 10.60 0.82 -4.14
CA GLY A 150 9.99 2.10 -3.79
C GLY A 150 10.56 2.71 -2.51
N ALA A 151 10.75 1.90 -1.47
CA ALA A 151 11.38 2.30 -0.23
C ALA A 151 12.83 2.75 -0.45
N ALA A 152 13.61 2.03 -1.27
CA ALA A 152 14.97 2.40 -1.62
C ALA A 152 15.03 3.70 -2.42
N LEU A 153 14.10 3.92 -3.36
CA LEU A 153 13.98 5.19 -4.10
C LEU A 153 13.65 6.36 -3.17
N ALA A 154 12.75 6.16 -2.21
CA ALA A 154 12.45 7.17 -1.20
C ALA A 154 13.69 7.54 -0.39
N ALA A 155 14.46 6.54 0.06
CA ALA A 155 15.72 6.77 0.78
C ALA A 155 16.73 7.54 -0.10
N ALA A 156 16.88 7.15 -1.37
CA ALA A 156 17.78 7.83 -2.31
C ALA A 156 17.37 9.31 -2.52
N LEU A 157 16.07 9.59 -2.61
CA LEU A 157 15.56 10.97 -2.64
C LEU A 157 15.90 11.75 -1.37
N GLY A 158 15.82 11.10 -0.20
CA GLY A 158 16.23 11.67 1.08
C GLY A 158 17.70 12.08 1.11
N PHE A 159 18.60 11.26 0.56
CA PHE A 159 20.03 11.55 0.50
C PHE A 159 20.44 12.58 -0.56
N SER A 160 19.63 12.78 -1.60
CA SER A 160 20.00 13.63 -2.73
C SER A 160 19.94 15.14 -2.45
N GLY A 161 19.58 15.57 -1.24
CA GLY A 161 19.37 16.97 -0.90
C GLY A 161 18.07 17.57 -1.49
N LEU A 162 17.39 16.87 -2.39
CA LEU A 162 16.05 17.24 -2.90
C LEU A 162 15.01 17.20 -1.78
N ALA A 163 15.28 16.44 -0.73
CA ALA A 163 14.45 16.38 0.49
C ALA A 163 14.67 17.57 1.46
N ALA A 164 15.43 18.59 1.07
CA ALA A 164 15.49 19.85 1.84
C ALA A 164 14.07 20.46 2.03
N ALA A 165 13.16 20.21 1.08
CA ALA A 165 11.74 20.42 1.25
C ALA A 165 11.07 19.04 1.47
N TRP A 166 10.77 18.68 2.71
CA TRP A 166 10.17 17.41 3.11
C TRP A 166 8.88 17.07 2.32
N GLN A 167 8.20 18.09 1.80
CA GLN A 167 6.99 17.95 0.98
C GLN A 167 7.23 17.25 -0.35
N ILE A 168 8.43 17.31 -0.92
CA ILE A 168 8.73 16.81 -2.29
C ILE A 168 8.42 15.31 -2.38
N ILE A 169 8.76 14.55 -1.34
CA ILE A 169 8.52 13.10 -1.34
C ILE A 169 7.01 12.77 -1.40
N PHE A 170 6.18 13.58 -0.74
CA PHE A 170 4.72 13.44 -0.76
C PHE A 170 4.11 13.97 -2.06
N TRP A 171 4.72 14.98 -2.70
CA TRP A 171 4.33 15.38 -4.04
C TRP A 171 4.55 14.26 -5.06
N ILE A 172 5.70 13.60 -5.02
CA ILE A 172 5.99 12.43 -5.87
C ILE A 172 5.02 11.29 -5.54
N GLY A 173 4.87 10.97 -4.26
CA GLY A 173 3.95 9.93 -3.76
C GLY A 173 2.48 10.18 -4.07
N GLY A 174 2.11 11.41 -4.38
CA GLY A 174 0.75 11.78 -4.76
C GLY A 174 0.55 11.91 -6.28
N VAL A 175 1.39 12.67 -6.98
CA VAL A 175 1.23 12.94 -8.42
C VAL A 175 1.42 11.68 -9.25
N VAL A 176 2.46 10.87 -8.96
CA VAL A 176 2.75 9.67 -9.78
C VAL A 176 1.62 8.65 -9.72
N PRO A 177 1.03 8.29 -8.56
CA PRO A 177 -0.15 7.42 -8.52
C PRO A 177 -1.34 7.98 -9.32
N GLN A 178 -1.59 9.29 -9.27
CA GLN A 178 -2.68 9.88 -10.06
C GLN A 178 -2.45 9.70 -11.57
N LEU A 179 -1.20 9.84 -12.04
CA LEU A 179 -0.83 9.60 -13.43
C LEU A 179 -0.93 8.12 -13.84
N LEU A 180 -0.82 7.19 -12.89
CA LEU A 180 -1.01 5.76 -13.14
C LEU A 180 -2.49 5.38 -13.33
N ILE A 181 -3.44 6.14 -12.79
CA ILE A 181 -4.87 5.81 -12.86
C ILE A 181 -5.35 5.60 -14.30
N PRO A 182 -5.13 6.52 -15.27
CA PRO A 182 -5.57 6.29 -16.65
C PRO A 182 -4.93 5.05 -17.30
N LEU A 183 -3.67 4.73 -16.96
CA LEU A 183 -3.01 3.52 -17.42
C LEU A 183 -3.67 2.26 -16.84
N LEU A 184 -3.95 2.27 -15.54
CA LEU A 184 -4.67 1.20 -14.85
C LEU A 184 -6.09 1.03 -15.42
N MET A 185 -6.80 2.13 -15.67
CA MET A 185 -8.14 2.09 -16.28
C MET A 185 -8.12 1.43 -17.65
N ARG A 186 -7.12 1.75 -18.48
CA ARG A 186 -7.03 1.32 -19.87
C ARG A 186 -6.58 -0.15 -20.01
N TRP A 187 -5.60 -0.58 -19.22
CA TRP A 187 -4.89 -1.84 -19.47
C TRP A 187 -5.03 -2.91 -18.39
N LEU A 188 -5.44 -2.54 -17.16
CA LEU A 188 -5.63 -3.53 -16.11
C LEU A 188 -6.96 -4.28 -16.34
N PRO A 189 -6.96 -5.62 -16.42
CA PRO A 189 -8.20 -6.40 -16.52
C PRO A 189 -8.93 -6.46 -15.16
N GLU A 190 -10.24 -6.68 -15.19
CA GLU A 190 -11.00 -7.00 -13.99
C GLU A 190 -10.74 -8.44 -13.53
N SER A 191 -10.91 -8.70 -12.25
CA SER A 191 -10.76 -10.01 -11.62
C SER A 191 -11.63 -11.09 -12.25
N GLN A 192 -11.05 -12.25 -12.54
CA GLN A 192 -11.80 -13.41 -13.03
C GLN A 192 -12.68 -14.02 -11.95
N ALA A 193 -12.26 -14.03 -10.70
CA ALA A 193 -13.05 -14.50 -9.57
C ALA A 193 -14.32 -13.64 -9.40
N PHE A 194 -14.19 -12.34 -9.49
CA PHE A 194 -15.34 -11.42 -9.48
C PHE A 194 -16.29 -11.67 -10.66
N GLN A 195 -15.76 -11.86 -11.86
CA GLN A 195 -16.59 -12.16 -13.06
C GLN A 195 -17.33 -13.49 -12.96
N ARG A 196 -16.79 -14.45 -12.20
CA ARG A 196 -17.43 -15.76 -11.95
C ARG A 196 -18.42 -15.75 -10.79
N ALA A 197 -18.59 -14.61 -10.11
CA ALA A 197 -19.41 -14.47 -8.90
C ALA A 197 -19.10 -15.56 -7.84
N GLU A 198 -17.83 -15.90 -7.66
CA GLU A 198 -17.40 -16.84 -6.62
C GLU A 198 -17.71 -16.24 -5.24
N ALA A 199 -18.38 -17.03 -4.40
CA ALA A 199 -18.79 -16.60 -3.07
C ALA A 199 -17.58 -16.26 -2.19
N SER A 200 -17.60 -15.10 -1.52
CA SER A 200 -16.60 -14.75 -0.54
C SER A 200 -16.69 -15.64 0.69
N VAL A 201 -15.55 -16.12 1.18
CA VAL A 201 -15.50 -16.94 2.38
C VAL A 201 -15.67 -16.03 3.62
N PRO A 202 -16.64 -16.29 4.51
CA PRO A 202 -16.87 -15.41 5.66
C PRO A 202 -15.67 -15.47 6.62
N LEU A 203 -15.30 -14.30 7.19
CA LEU A 203 -14.17 -14.17 8.14
C LEU A 203 -14.25 -15.13 9.33
N ARG A 204 -15.47 -15.49 9.76
CA ARG A 204 -15.66 -16.45 10.87
C ARG A 204 -15.07 -17.85 10.61
N THR A 205 -14.81 -18.22 9.35
CA THR A 205 -14.18 -19.53 9.05
C THR A 205 -12.72 -19.60 9.51
N LEU A 206 -12.04 -18.45 9.68
CA LEU A 206 -10.68 -18.39 10.25
C LEU A 206 -10.63 -18.86 11.72
N PHE A 207 -11.77 -18.80 12.39
CA PHE A 207 -11.94 -19.21 13.80
C PHE A 207 -12.73 -20.53 13.93
N ALA A 208 -12.81 -21.32 12.86
CA ALA A 208 -13.43 -22.63 12.89
C ALA A 208 -12.68 -23.57 13.87
N PRO A 209 -13.36 -24.60 14.42
CA PRO A 209 -12.71 -25.56 15.32
C PRO A 209 -11.43 -26.14 14.71
N GLY A 210 -10.32 -26.07 15.46
CA GLY A 210 -9.00 -26.54 15.02
C GLY A 210 -8.14 -25.48 14.27
N GLN A 211 -8.70 -24.37 13.81
CA GLN A 211 -7.96 -23.32 13.07
C GLN A 211 -7.68 -22.06 13.91
N ALA A 212 -8.47 -21.81 14.95
CA ALA A 212 -8.38 -20.59 15.75
C ALA A 212 -7.00 -20.36 16.36
N ALA A 213 -6.39 -21.40 16.95
CA ALA A 213 -5.06 -21.29 17.56
C ALA A 213 -3.98 -20.95 16.53
N ALA A 214 -3.99 -21.62 15.37
CA ALA A 214 -3.05 -21.34 14.28
C ALA A 214 -3.22 -19.91 13.74
N THR A 215 -4.46 -19.45 13.58
CA THR A 215 -4.79 -18.08 13.15
C THR A 215 -4.26 -17.06 14.16
N LEU A 216 -4.50 -17.27 15.45
CA LEU A 216 -4.04 -16.33 16.50
C LEU A 216 -2.51 -16.31 16.59
N LEU A 217 -1.83 -17.45 16.53
CA LEU A 217 -0.36 -17.52 16.54
C LEU A 217 0.26 -16.82 15.33
N LEU A 218 -0.33 -17.02 14.15
CA LEU A 218 0.10 -16.30 12.93
C LEU A 218 -0.10 -14.78 13.07
N TRP A 219 -1.23 -14.34 13.59
CA TRP A 219 -1.48 -12.91 13.80
C TRP A 219 -0.52 -12.31 14.80
N LEU A 220 -0.24 -13.01 15.90
CA LEU A 220 0.71 -12.56 16.92
C LEU A 220 2.13 -12.46 16.36
N GLY A 221 2.58 -13.49 15.63
CA GLY A 221 3.88 -13.47 14.97
C GLY A 221 4.02 -12.35 13.95
N TYR A 222 2.97 -12.14 13.14
CA TYR A 222 2.92 -11.04 12.17
C TYR A 222 2.94 -9.67 12.84
N PHE A 223 2.18 -9.52 13.94
CA PHE A 223 2.15 -8.27 14.72
C PHE A 223 3.54 -7.88 15.22
N PHE A 224 4.26 -8.79 15.88
CA PHE A 224 5.60 -8.47 16.39
C PHE A 224 6.62 -8.23 15.27
N THR A 225 6.54 -8.98 14.18
CA THR A 225 7.41 -8.76 13.02
C THR A 225 7.19 -7.38 12.43
N LEU A 226 5.93 -6.99 12.17
CA LEU A 226 5.60 -5.68 11.63
C LEU A 226 5.93 -4.55 12.60
N LEU A 227 5.73 -4.74 13.90
CA LEU A 227 6.10 -3.77 14.92
C LEU A 227 7.59 -3.41 14.82
N VAL A 228 8.48 -4.40 14.76
CA VAL A 228 9.92 -4.19 14.63
C VAL A 228 10.24 -3.51 13.29
N VAL A 229 9.68 -3.98 12.18
CA VAL A 229 9.93 -3.44 10.85
C VAL A 229 9.51 -1.97 10.77
N TYR A 230 8.28 -1.64 11.18
CA TYR A 230 7.78 -0.26 11.12
C TYR A 230 8.47 0.67 12.13
N MET A 231 8.89 0.16 13.29
CA MET A 231 9.71 0.91 14.22
C MET A 231 11.04 1.31 13.56
N LEU A 232 11.72 0.39 12.92
CA LEU A 232 12.98 0.68 12.22
C LEU A 232 12.76 1.64 11.03
N ILE A 233 11.74 1.41 10.21
CA ILE A 233 11.46 2.24 9.03
C ILE A 233 11.21 3.70 9.40
N ASN A 234 10.41 3.95 10.43
CA ASN A 234 9.97 5.32 10.77
C ASN A 234 10.92 6.04 11.72
N TRP A 235 11.48 5.33 12.71
CA TRP A 235 12.29 5.97 13.75
C TRP A 235 13.78 5.99 13.47
N LEU A 236 14.33 5.00 12.73
CA LEU A 236 15.76 4.93 12.48
C LEU A 236 16.31 6.19 11.77
N PRO A 237 15.69 6.75 10.73
CA PRO A 237 16.15 7.98 10.10
C PRO A 237 16.20 9.16 11.09
N MET A 238 15.20 9.29 11.95
CA MET A 238 15.12 10.36 12.94
C MET A 238 16.16 10.20 14.04
N LEU A 239 16.46 8.97 14.46
CA LEU A 239 17.45 8.68 15.52
C LEU A 239 18.91 8.86 15.05
N LEU A 240 19.15 8.74 13.74
CA LEU A 240 20.50 8.92 13.18
C LEU A 240 20.89 10.40 12.96
N VAL A 241 19.91 11.29 12.91
CA VAL A 241 20.10 12.73 12.64
C VAL A 241 20.05 13.57 13.93
N GLY A 242 19.44 13.04 15.01
CA GLY A 242 19.38 13.69 16.33
C GLY A 242 20.42 13.20 17.27
#